data_849d1a7f8f94f0c79321fa11a525a5dc
#
_entry.id   849d1a7f8f94f0c79321fa11a525a5dc
#
_cell.length_a   1.000
_cell.length_b   1.000
_cell.length_c   1.000
_cell.angle_alpha   90.00
_cell.angle_beta   90.00
_cell.angle_gamma   90.00
#
_symmetry.space_group_name_H-M   'P 1'
#
loop_
_entity.id
_entity.type
_entity.pdbx_description
1 polymer ?
#
loop_
_entity_poly.entity_id
_entity_poly.type
_entity_poly.pdbx_seq_one_letter_code
_entity_poly.pdbx_strand_id
1 'polypeptide(L)'
;MSLIPKRGTVYVVYDDEAVRDSVQWLLEGQDYRVRCFESAEAFLARYDAREVACLIIDIRMDGMSGLELQERLIDRDSPLPMAFITGHGDVPLAVDTMKKGAMDFIQKPFKEDQLVTLVERMLEQARASFAEHQQAASRDALLAKLTGREAQVLERIVAGRLNKQIADDLGISIKTVEAHRANIMEKLGANTVADLLKIALGQVTAKA
;
A
#
# COMPACT_ATOMS: atom_id res chain seq x y z
N MET A 1 27.89 -6.79 9.71
CA MET A 1 27.07 -7.25 8.61
C MET A 1 25.63 -6.89 8.98
N SER A 2 24.99 -6.03 8.22
CA SER A 2 23.61 -5.59 8.50
C SER A 2 22.65 -6.74 8.17
N LEU A 3 21.97 -7.26 9.19
CA LEU A 3 20.97 -8.32 9.11
C LEU A 3 19.59 -7.83 8.60
N ILE A 4 19.57 -6.68 7.92
CA ILE A 4 18.31 -6.17 7.35
C ILE A 4 18.20 -6.76 5.94
N PRO A 5 17.20 -7.62 5.68
CA PRO A 5 16.95 -8.14 4.34
C PRO A 5 16.73 -6.97 3.39
N LYS A 6 17.59 -6.83 2.38
CA LYS A 6 17.57 -5.69 1.45
C LYS A 6 16.33 -5.65 0.55
N ARG A 7 15.48 -6.69 0.55
CA ARG A 7 14.48 -6.91 -0.50
C ARG A 7 13.02 -6.87 -0.05
N GLY A 8 12.70 -6.88 1.23
CA GLY A 8 11.32 -6.91 1.75
C GLY A 8 10.93 -8.29 2.30
N THR A 9 9.69 -8.40 2.78
CA THR A 9 9.17 -9.65 3.38
C THR A 9 8.29 -10.39 2.38
N VAL A 10 8.47 -11.70 2.25
CA VAL A 10 7.59 -12.58 1.48
C VAL A 10 6.77 -13.41 2.47
N TYR A 11 5.47 -13.20 2.47
CA TYR A 11 4.55 -14.06 3.17
C TYR A 11 4.20 -15.25 2.30
N VAL A 12 4.19 -16.45 2.89
CA VAL A 12 3.80 -17.69 2.22
C VAL A 12 2.69 -18.33 3.03
N VAL A 13 1.52 -18.48 2.43
CA VAL A 13 0.36 -19.12 3.06
C VAL A 13 0.05 -20.40 2.29
N TYR A 14 0.31 -21.51 2.90
CA TYR A 14 0.20 -22.84 2.30
C TYR A 14 -0.07 -23.89 3.39
N ASP A 15 -1.03 -24.79 3.23
CA ASP A 15 -1.35 -25.82 4.21
C ASP A 15 -0.36 -26.99 4.22
N ASP A 16 0.23 -27.33 3.06
CA ASP A 16 1.26 -28.36 2.92
C ASP A 16 2.63 -27.87 3.44
N GLU A 17 3.14 -28.51 4.51
CA GLU A 17 4.41 -28.16 5.15
C GLU A 17 5.61 -28.34 4.20
N ALA A 18 5.63 -29.41 3.41
CA ALA A 18 6.76 -29.68 2.50
C ALA A 18 6.87 -28.59 1.41
N VAL A 19 5.73 -28.06 0.96
CA VAL A 19 5.70 -26.95 0.02
C VAL A 19 6.16 -25.67 0.69
N ARG A 20 5.68 -25.38 1.91
CA ARG A 20 6.12 -24.19 2.67
C ARG A 20 7.63 -24.20 2.85
N ASP A 21 8.21 -25.32 3.29
CA ASP A 21 9.64 -25.46 3.54
C ASP A 21 10.46 -25.30 2.25
N SER A 22 9.99 -25.87 1.14
CA SER A 22 10.63 -25.75 -0.16
C SER A 22 10.65 -24.32 -0.66
N VAL A 23 9.53 -23.61 -0.58
CA VAL A 23 9.41 -22.19 -1.00
C VAL A 23 10.25 -21.29 -0.08
N GLN A 24 10.22 -21.55 1.23
CA GLN A 24 11.01 -20.81 2.20
C GLN A 24 12.50 -20.96 1.92
N TRP A 25 12.99 -22.19 1.79
CA TRP A 25 14.40 -22.48 1.53
C TRP A 25 14.90 -21.79 0.25
N LEU A 26 14.11 -21.87 -0.82
CA LEU A 26 14.41 -21.26 -2.10
C LEU A 26 14.53 -19.73 -1.99
N LEU A 27 13.58 -19.08 -1.35
CA LEU A 27 13.55 -17.62 -1.26
C LEU A 27 14.56 -17.09 -0.23
N GLU A 28 14.79 -17.77 0.88
CA GLU A 28 15.84 -17.41 1.84
C GLU A 28 17.23 -17.53 1.21
N GLY A 29 17.46 -18.50 0.31
CA GLY A 29 18.67 -18.64 -0.48
C GLY A 29 18.93 -17.44 -1.41
N GLN A 30 17.91 -16.65 -1.70
CA GLN A 30 17.97 -15.41 -2.49
C GLN A 30 17.94 -14.12 -1.64
N ASP A 31 18.25 -14.22 -0.33
CA ASP A 31 18.28 -13.11 0.64
C ASP A 31 16.90 -12.45 0.87
N TYR A 32 15.78 -13.14 0.65
CA TYR A 32 14.46 -12.68 1.07
C TYR A 32 14.19 -13.04 2.53
N ARG A 33 13.46 -12.17 3.21
CA ARG A 33 12.87 -12.50 4.51
C ARG A 33 11.55 -13.22 4.26
N VAL A 34 11.47 -14.49 4.66
CA VAL A 34 10.26 -15.28 4.46
C VAL A 34 9.54 -15.50 5.79
N ARG A 35 8.22 -15.43 5.76
CA ARG A 35 7.33 -15.78 6.86
C ARG A 35 6.25 -16.72 6.36
N CYS A 36 6.26 -17.94 6.84
CA CYS A 36 5.31 -18.98 6.47
C CYS A 36 4.15 -19.07 7.45
N PHE A 37 2.98 -19.39 6.91
CA PHE A 37 1.74 -19.60 7.66
C PHE A 37 1.05 -20.86 7.11
N GLU A 38 0.54 -21.66 8.02
CA GLU A 38 -0.16 -22.91 7.71
C GLU A 38 -1.62 -22.68 7.28
N SER A 39 -2.17 -21.49 7.53
CA SER A 39 -3.54 -21.15 7.16
C SER A 39 -3.71 -19.65 6.92
N ALA A 40 -4.78 -19.29 6.23
CA ALA A 40 -5.17 -17.91 5.99
C ALA A 40 -5.50 -17.16 7.31
N GLU A 41 -6.10 -17.85 8.28
CA GLU A 41 -6.42 -17.31 9.60
C GLU A 41 -5.16 -16.95 10.38
N ALA A 42 -4.16 -17.85 10.39
CA ALA A 42 -2.88 -17.63 11.05
C ALA A 42 -2.13 -16.43 10.42
N PHE A 43 -2.22 -16.27 9.11
CA PHE A 43 -1.68 -15.11 8.40
C PHE A 43 -2.41 -13.82 8.82
N LEU A 44 -3.74 -13.79 8.73
CA LEU A 44 -4.53 -12.59 9.04
C LEU A 44 -4.35 -12.10 10.49
N ALA A 45 -4.06 -13.01 11.41
CA ALA A 45 -3.79 -12.69 12.82
C ALA A 45 -2.43 -12.00 13.04
N ARG A 46 -1.48 -12.14 12.11
CA ARG A 46 -0.09 -11.66 12.25
C ARG A 46 0.35 -10.70 11.15
N TYR A 47 -0.49 -10.47 10.15
CA TYR A 47 -0.18 -9.58 9.04
C TYR A 47 -0.08 -8.13 9.52
N ASP A 48 1.01 -7.46 9.18
CA ASP A 48 1.21 -6.03 9.41
C ASP A 48 1.32 -5.29 8.07
N ALA A 49 0.36 -4.41 7.79
CA ALA A 49 0.33 -3.61 6.56
C ALA A 49 1.41 -2.51 6.51
N ARG A 50 2.20 -2.34 7.59
CA ARG A 50 3.23 -1.29 7.71
C ARG A 50 4.60 -1.70 7.18
N GLU A 51 4.75 -2.86 6.58
CA GLU A 51 6.00 -3.29 5.97
C GLU A 51 5.87 -3.51 4.45
N VAL A 52 6.99 -3.30 3.74
CA VAL A 52 7.07 -3.66 2.31
C VAL A 52 7.07 -5.18 2.21
N ALA A 53 6.00 -5.75 1.70
CA ALA A 53 5.83 -7.19 1.62
C ALA A 53 5.02 -7.61 0.40
N CYS A 54 5.09 -8.89 0.08
CA CYS A 54 4.20 -9.55 -0.89
C CYS A 54 3.71 -10.89 -0.33
N LEU A 55 2.67 -11.44 -0.92
CA LEU A 55 1.99 -12.63 -0.45
C LEU A 55 1.89 -13.69 -1.54
N ILE A 56 2.36 -14.88 -1.24
CA ILE A 56 2.21 -16.09 -2.04
C ILE A 56 1.19 -16.97 -1.34
N ILE A 57 0.16 -17.41 -2.06
CA ILE A 57 -0.99 -18.12 -1.50
C ILE A 57 -1.26 -19.39 -2.31
N ASP A 58 -1.63 -20.48 -1.64
CA ASP A 58 -2.33 -21.59 -2.29
C ASP A 58 -3.80 -21.22 -2.52
N ILE A 59 -4.35 -21.66 -3.63
CA ILE A 59 -5.79 -21.51 -3.92
C ILE A 59 -6.62 -22.37 -2.97
N ARG A 60 -6.19 -23.61 -2.75
CA ARG A 60 -6.91 -24.61 -1.95
C ARG A 60 -6.19 -24.89 -0.65
N MET A 61 -6.81 -24.51 0.44
CA MET A 61 -6.32 -24.78 1.79
C MET A 61 -7.48 -25.25 2.65
N ASP A 62 -7.16 -26.00 3.70
CA ASP A 62 -8.14 -26.34 4.73
C ASP A 62 -8.60 -25.07 5.46
N GLY A 63 -9.88 -24.99 5.81
CA GLY A 63 -10.50 -23.79 6.41
C GLY A 63 -10.77 -22.70 5.38
N MET A 64 -10.18 -21.52 5.58
CA MET A 64 -10.32 -20.39 4.65
C MET A 64 -9.45 -20.63 3.41
N SER A 65 -10.07 -20.67 2.24
CA SER A 65 -9.38 -20.79 0.95
C SER A 65 -8.55 -19.54 0.62
N GLY A 66 -7.59 -19.68 -0.31
CA GLY A 66 -6.82 -18.55 -0.80
C GLY A 66 -7.69 -17.48 -1.48
N LEU A 67 -8.80 -17.88 -2.12
CA LEU A 67 -9.76 -16.96 -2.72
C LEU A 67 -10.48 -16.10 -1.67
N GLU A 68 -10.92 -16.72 -0.59
CA GLU A 68 -11.56 -15.99 0.52
C GLU A 68 -10.56 -15.09 1.24
N LEU A 69 -9.29 -15.50 1.36
CA LEU A 69 -8.23 -14.64 1.88
C LEU A 69 -8.02 -13.41 1.00
N GLN A 70 -7.98 -13.59 -0.32
CA GLN A 70 -7.89 -12.49 -1.29
C GLN A 70 -9.05 -11.51 -1.09
N GLU A 71 -10.29 -11.98 -1.03
CA GLU A 71 -11.46 -11.13 -0.83
C GLU A 71 -11.37 -10.32 0.47
N ARG A 72 -10.98 -10.96 1.58
CA ARG A 72 -10.79 -10.27 2.87
C ARG A 72 -9.68 -9.20 2.85
N LEU A 73 -8.62 -9.41 2.07
CA LEU A 73 -7.56 -8.42 1.91
C LEU A 73 -8.02 -7.24 1.05
N ILE A 74 -8.81 -7.50 0.00
CA ILE A 74 -9.44 -6.47 -0.83
C ILE A 74 -10.42 -5.64 -0.01
N ASP A 75 -11.29 -6.26 0.79
CA ASP A 75 -12.26 -5.58 1.65
C ASP A 75 -11.60 -4.67 2.71
N ARG A 76 -10.33 -4.91 3.02
CA ARG A 76 -9.51 -4.10 3.93
C ARG A 76 -8.65 -3.05 3.23
N ASP A 77 -8.84 -2.84 1.92
CA ASP A 77 -7.99 -1.98 1.10
C ASP A 77 -6.49 -2.28 1.27
N SER A 78 -6.13 -3.57 1.44
CA SER A 78 -4.75 -3.97 1.65
C SER A 78 -3.92 -3.73 0.38
N PRO A 79 -2.82 -2.96 0.45
CA PRO A 79 -1.95 -2.71 -0.70
C PRO A 79 -1.01 -3.88 -1.01
N LEU A 80 -1.20 -5.03 -0.35
CA LEU A 80 -0.32 -6.18 -0.41
C LEU A 80 -0.42 -6.88 -1.77
N PRO A 81 0.61 -6.82 -2.64
CA PRO A 81 0.61 -7.60 -3.88
C PRO A 81 0.54 -9.08 -3.56
N MET A 82 -0.31 -9.80 -4.27
CA MET A 82 -0.52 -11.23 -4.05
C MET A 82 -0.45 -12.03 -5.33
N ALA A 83 0.09 -13.24 -5.23
CA ALA A 83 0.12 -14.21 -6.30
C ALA A 83 -0.22 -15.60 -5.77
N PHE A 84 -0.71 -16.45 -6.66
CA PHE A 84 -1.13 -17.79 -6.32
C PHE A 84 -0.17 -18.85 -6.86
N ILE A 85 0.11 -19.87 -6.04
CA ILE A 85 0.70 -21.11 -6.50
C ILE A 85 -0.43 -22.13 -6.58
N THR A 86 -0.63 -22.75 -7.75
CA THR A 86 -1.78 -23.61 -8.01
C THR A 86 -1.36 -24.97 -8.56
N GLY A 87 -2.13 -26.00 -8.23
CA GLY A 87 -1.97 -27.34 -8.82
C GLY A 87 -2.61 -27.47 -10.21
N HIS A 88 -2.54 -28.69 -10.75
CA HIS A 88 -3.25 -29.02 -11.99
C HIS A 88 -4.77 -28.99 -11.77
N GLY A 89 -5.48 -28.35 -12.70
CA GLY A 89 -6.96 -28.27 -12.66
C GLY A 89 -7.52 -26.98 -12.05
N ASP A 90 -6.67 -26.12 -11.45
CA ASP A 90 -7.12 -24.88 -10.82
C ASP A 90 -7.02 -23.65 -11.75
N VAL A 91 -6.73 -23.86 -13.04
CA VAL A 91 -6.60 -22.73 -14.01
C VAL A 91 -7.83 -21.83 -14.07
N PRO A 92 -9.08 -22.35 -14.07
CA PRO A 92 -10.25 -21.47 -14.04
C PRO A 92 -10.32 -20.60 -12.77
N LEU A 93 -9.92 -21.13 -11.62
CA LEU A 93 -9.85 -20.39 -10.36
C LEU A 93 -8.72 -19.35 -10.39
N ALA A 94 -7.56 -19.70 -10.96
CA ALA A 94 -6.45 -18.76 -11.14
C ALA A 94 -6.86 -17.56 -12.01
N VAL A 95 -7.63 -17.78 -13.09
CA VAL A 95 -8.18 -16.69 -13.90
C VAL A 95 -9.13 -15.79 -13.09
N ASP A 96 -9.91 -16.35 -12.19
CA ASP A 96 -10.81 -15.57 -11.33
C ASP A 96 -10.02 -14.72 -10.32
N THR A 97 -8.95 -15.25 -9.74
CA THR A 97 -8.06 -14.47 -8.87
C THR A 97 -7.44 -13.27 -9.58
N MET A 98 -7.03 -13.45 -10.84
CA MET A 98 -6.50 -12.36 -11.66
C MET A 98 -7.52 -11.25 -11.90
N LYS A 99 -8.77 -11.60 -12.18
CA LYS A 99 -9.87 -10.62 -12.32
C LYS A 99 -10.14 -9.84 -11.04
N LYS A 100 -9.88 -10.45 -9.88
CA LYS A 100 -10.02 -9.86 -8.56
C LYS A 100 -8.76 -9.10 -8.10
N GLY A 101 -7.77 -8.92 -8.96
CA GLY A 101 -6.58 -8.10 -8.68
C GLY A 101 -5.36 -8.85 -8.15
N ALA A 102 -5.32 -10.18 -8.24
CA ALA A 102 -4.06 -10.90 -8.07
C ALA A 102 -3.07 -10.45 -9.13
N MET A 103 -1.79 -10.35 -8.76
CA MET A 103 -0.77 -9.89 -9.68
C MET A 103 -0.38 -10.95 -10.71
N ASP A 104 -0.35 -12.22 -10.28
CA ASP A 104 0.00 -13.35 -11.13
C ASP A 104 -0.41 -14.68 -10.49
N PHE A 105 -0.22 -15.77 -11.23
CA PHE A 105 -0.27 -17.13 -10.69
C PHE A 105 0.84 -18.00 -11.28
N ILE A 106 1.31 -18.98 -10.52
CA ILE A 106 2.29 -19.98 -10.94
C ILE A 106 1.68 -21.36 -10.82
N GLN A 107 1.73 -22.14 -11.89
CA GLN A 107 1.27 -23.53 -11.88
C GLN A 107 2.41 -24.49 -11.49
N LYS A 108 2.14 -25.42 -10.61
CA LYS A 108 3.05 -26.55 -10.27
C LYS A 108 3.08 -27.59 -11.40
N PRO A 109 4.27 -28.16 -11.71
CA PRO A 109 5.59 -27.81 -11.19
C PRO A 109 6.13 -26.52 -11.82
N PHE A 110 6.82 -25.70 -11.03
CA PHE A 110 7.43 -24.44 -11.48
C PHE A 110 8.95 -24.46 -11.30
N LYS A 111 9.63 -23.58 -12.03
CA LYS A 111 11.07 -23.37 -11.89
C LYS A 111 11.37 -22.32 -10.84
N GLU A 112 12.54 -22.41 -10.22
CA GLU A 112 13.01 -21.47 -9.22
C GLU A 112 13.02 -20.03 -9.74
N ASP A 113 13.56 -19.81 -10.94
CA ASP A 113 13.66 -18.50 -11.57
C ASP A 113 12.30 -17.84 -11.81
N GLN A 114 11.25 -18.61 -12.07
CA GLN A 114 9.88 -18.09 -12.23
C GLN A 114 9.36 -17.52 -10.92
N LEU A 115 9.55 -18.22 -9.80
CA LEU A 115 9.12 -17.76 -8.49
C LEU A 115 9.90 -16.52 -8.05
N VAL A 116 11.22 -16.53 -8.22
CA VAL A 116 12.08 -15.39 -7.86
C VAL A 116 11.71 -14.15 -8.67
N THR A 117 11.55 -14.29 -10.00
CA THR A 117 11.14 -13.17 -10.87
C THR A 117 9.78 -12.60 -10.46
N LEU A 118 8.82 -13.47 -10.11
CA LEU A 118 7.52 -13.03 -9.65
C LEU A 118 7.61 -12.25 -8.33
N VAL A 119 8.36 -12.77 -7.35
CA VAL A 119 8.57 -12.11 -6.06
C VAL A 119 9.25 -10.75 -6.23
N GLU A 120 10.23 -10.62 -7.13
CA GLU A 120 10.89 -9.33 -7.42
C GLU A 120 9.89 -8.30 -7.93
N ARG A 121 9.06 -8.66 -8.91
CA ARG A 121 8.00 -7.79 -9.46
C ARG A 121 7.00 -7.38 -8.38
N MET A 122 6.57 -8.34 -7.56
CA MET A 122 5.62 -8.08 -6.46
C MET A 122 6.21 -7.12 -5.42
N LEU A 123 7.46 -7.30 -5.01
CA LEU A 123 8.11 -6.42 -4.04
C LEU A 123 8.41 -5.03 -4.62
N GLU A 124 8.66 -4.91 -5.92
CA GLU A 124 8.78 -3.61 -6.59
C GLU A 124 7.46 -2.85 -6.56
N GLN A 125 6.36 -3.51 -6.89
CA GLN A 125 5.02 -2.93 -6.76
C GLN A 125 4.69 -2.58 -5.30
N ALA A 126 5.02 -3.47 -4.35
CA ALA A 126 4.81 -3.21 -2.92
C ALA A 126 5.53 -1.95 -2.44
N ARG A 127 6.77 -1.70 -2.91
CA ARG A 127 7.52 -0.48 -2.55
C ARG A 127 6.84 0.77 -3.08
N ALA A 128 6.36 0.75 -4.33
CA ALA A 128 5.65 1.88 -4.93
C ALA A 128 4.36 2.18 -4.16
N SER A 129 3.51 1.17 -3.95
CA SER A 129 2.25 1.31 -3.21
C SER A 129 2.48 1.75 -1.75
N PHE A 130 3.50 1.21 -1.09
CA PHE A 130 3.84 1.59 0.28
C PHE A 130 4.27 3.06 0.38
N ALA A 131 5.07 3.53 -0.57
CA ALA A 131 5.49 4.93 -0.62
C ALA A 131 4.30 5.86 -0.85
N GLU A 132 3.39 5.51 -1.74
CA GLU A 132 2.15 6.27 -2.00
C GLU A 132 1.26 6.33 -0.75
N HIS A 133 1.05 5.20 -0.06
CA HIS A 133 0.24 5.15 1.17
C HIS A 133 0.88 5.98 2.30
N GLN A 134 2.20 5.93 2.46
CA GLN A 134 2.88 6.75 3.45
C GLN A 134 2.76 8.24 3.14
N GLN A 135 2.86 8.63 1.88
CA GLN A 135 2.68 10.02 1.45
C GLN A 135 1.24 10.48 1.71
N ALA A 136 0.24 9.65 1.37
CA ALA A 136 -1.16 9.94 1.62
C ALA A 136 -1.45 10.10 3.13
N ALA A 137 -0.99 9.16 3.96
CA ALA A 137 -1.15 9.23 5.41
C ALA A 137 -0.47 10.47 6.02
N SER A 138 0.74 10.81 5.54
CA SER A 138 1.46 12.01 5.97
C SER A 138 0.71 13.29 5.60
N ARG A 139 0.18 13.36 4.37
CA ARG A 139 -0.65 14.46 3.91
C ARG A 139 -1.90 14.61 4.77
N ASP A 140 -2.62 13.52 5.00
CA ASP A 140 -3.88 13.54 5.76
C ASP A 140 -3.64 13.96 7.22
N ALA A 141 -2.52 13.52 7.82
CA ALA A 141 -2.10 13.95 9.15
C ALA A 141 -1.74 15.46 9.20
N LEU A 142 -1.18 16.01 8.12
CA LEU A 142 -0.94 17.46 8.01
C LEU A 142 -2.24 18.23 7.85
N LEU A 143 -3.13 17.79 6.96
CA LEU A 143 -4.42 18.43 6.73
C LEU A 143 -5.34 18.38 7.95
N ALA A 144 -5.26 17.34 8.76
CA ALA A 144 -6.01 17.22 10.02
C ALA A 144 -5.64 18.28 11.08
N LYS A 145 -4.50 18.99 10.93
CA LYS A 145 -4.14 20.14 11.80
C LYS A 145 -4.93 21.41 11.50
N LEU A 146 -5.60 21.45 10.36
CA LEU A 146 -6.38 22.62 9.95
C LEU A 146 -7.75 22.63 10.65
N THR A 147 -8.17 23.81 11.04
CA THR A 147 -9.57 24.02 11.45
C THR A 147 -10.50 23.91 10.24
N GLY A 148 -11.78 23.68 10.46
CA GLY A 148 -12.77 23.62 9.36
C GLY A 148 -12.78 24.86 8.47
N ARG A 149 -12.52 26.05 9.04
CA ARG A 149 -12.43 27.29 8.26
C ARG A 149 -11.14 27.38 7.44
N GLU A 150 -10.02 26.96 7.99
CA GLU A 150 -8.76 26.88 7.27
C GLU A 150 -8.82 25.85 6.13
N ALA A 151 -9.47 24.72 6.34
CA ALA A 151 -9.69 23.72 5.30
C ALA A 151 -10.53 24.28 4.13
N GLN A 152 -11.62 25.03 4.44
CA GLN A 152 -12.42 25.71 3.43
C GLN A 152 -11.64 26.77 2.63
N VAL A 153 -10.74 27.51 3.29
CA VAL A 153 -9.86 28.46 2.61
C VAL A 153 -8.84 27.75 1.74
N LEU A 154 -8.22 26.65 2.23
CA LEU A 154 -7.27 25.84 1.48
C LEU A 154 -7.90 25.28 0.20
N GLU A 155 -9.11 24.74 0.27
CA GLU A 155 -9.84 24.21 -0.89
C GLU A 155 -9.97 25.26 -2.00
N ARG A 156 -10.28 26.52 -1.66
CA ARG A 156 -10.41 27.61 -2.63
C ARG A 156 -9.06 28.07 -3.18
N ILE A 157 -8.00 28.01 -2.36
CA ILE A 157 -6.63 28.27 -2.84
C ILE A 157 -6.24 27.22 -3.89
N VAL A 158 -6.51 25.95 -3.64
CA VAL A 158 -6.25 24.82 -4.57
C VAL A 158 -7.05 25.02 -5.87
N ALA A 159 -8.29 25.52 -5.78
CA ALA A 159 -9.11 25.87 -6.93
C ALA A 159 -8.64 27.14 -7.67
N GLY A 160 -7.52 27.77 -7.27
CA GLY A 160 -6.95 28.96 -7.92
C GLY A 160 -7.70 30.27 -7.65
N ARG A 161 -8.54 30.31 -6.60
CA ARG A 161 -9.31 31.53 -6.27
C ARG A 161 -8.41 32.61 -5.67
N LEU A 162 -8.69 33.87 -6.05
CA LEU A 162 -8.03 35.03 -5.47
C LEU A 162 -8.62 35.36 -4.08
N ASN A 163 -7.87 36.04 -3.21
CA ASN A 163 -8.31 36.38 -1.85
C ASN A 163 -9.68 37.07 -1.81
N LYS A 164 -9.96 37.96 -2.77
CA LYS A 164 -11.26 38.63 -2.87
C LYS A 164 -12.40 37.64 -3.13
N GLN A 165 -12.20 36.71 -4.05
CA GLN A 165 -13.20 35.68 -4.38
C GLN A 165 -13.43 34.73 -3.19
N ILE A 166 -12.34 34.36 -2.48
CA ILE A 166 -12.42 33.52 -1.26
C ILE A 166 -13.22 34.25 -0.17
N ALA A 167 -12.98 35.57 0.00
CA ALA A 167 -13.69 36.38 0.96
C ALA A 167 -15.19 36.42 0.65
N ASP A 168 -15.55 36.65 -0.61
CA ASP A 168 -16.93 36.66 -1.10
C ASP A 168 -17.60 35.28 -0.93
N ASP A 169 -16.92 34.19 -1.34
CA ASP A 169 -17.42 32.82 -1.27
C ASP A 169 -17.70 32.37 0.18
N LEU A 170 -16.90 32.84 1.13
CA LEU A 170 -16.98 32.40 2.54
C LEU A 170 -17.69 33.41 3.46
N GLY A 171 -18.08 34.58 2.93
CA GLY A 171 -18.74 35.64 3.70
C GLY A 171 -17.84 36.25 4.78
N ILE A 172 -16.53 36.41 4.51
CA ILE A 172 -15.54 36.97 5.44
C ILE A 172 -14.74 38.10 4.81
N SER A 173 -13.98 38.87 5.59
CA SER A 173 -13.15 39.93 5.06
C SER A 173 -11.89 39.39 4.35
N ILE A 174 -11.35 40.15 3.38
CA ILE A 174 -10.06 39.82 2.73
C ILE A 174 -8.95 39.67 3.78
N LYS A 175 -8.92 40.56 4.79
CA LYS A 175 -7.96 40.46 5.90
C LYS A 175 -8.08 39.17 6.69
N THR A 176 -9.30 38.66 6.88
CA THR A 176 -9.53 37.34 7.52
C THR A 176 -9.02 36.18 6.65
N VAL A 177 -9.18 36.27 5.32
CA VAL A 177 -8.60 35.26 4.39
C VAL A 177 -7.08 35.26 4.49
N GLU A 178 -6.45 36.46 4.53
CA GLU A 178 -4.99 36.58 4.68
C GLU A 178 -4.48 35.97 5.99
N ALA A 179 -5.20 36.20 7.09
CA ALA A 179 -4.89 35.58 8.38
C ALA A 179 -5.01 34.06 8.33
N HIS A 180 -6.09 33.51 7.74
CA HIS A 180 -6.21 32.07 7.56
C HIS A 180 -5.11 31.50 6.67
N ARG A 181 -4.73 32.18 5.59
CA ARG A 181 -3.61 31.75 4.72
C ARG A 181 -2.29 31.67 5.48
N ALA A 182 -1.98 32.68 6.31
CA ALA A 182 -0.79 32.66 7.15
C ALA A 182 -0.77 31.46 8.12
N ASN A 183 -1.89 31.24 8.81
CA ASN A 183 -2.03 30.10 9.73
C ASN A 183 -1.92 28.73 9.00
N ILE A 184 -2.53 28.61 7.82
CA ILE A 184 -2.43 27.40 7.00
C ILE A 184 -0.96 27.13 6.63
N MET A 185 -0.26 28.16 6.13
CA MET A 185 1.15 28.04 5.75
C MET A 185 2.03 27.61 6.95
N GLU A 186 1.82 28.21 8.11
CA GLU A 186 2.52 27.85 9.35
C GLU A 186 2.23 26.40 9.77
N LYS A 187 0.96 26.00 9.86
CA LYS A 187 0.54 24.65 10.27
C LYS A 187 1.02 23.56 9.34
N LEU A 188 1.07 23.84 8.04
CA LEU A 188 1.52 22.89 7.02
C LEU A 188 3.03 22.99 6.72
N GLY A 189 3.75 23.96 7.31
CA GLY A 189 5.17 24.17 7.05
C GLY A 189 5.47 24.60 5.61
N ALA A 190 4.53 25.25 4.93
CA ALA A 190 4.66 25.75 3.57
C ALA A 190 5.28 27.15 3.58
N ASN A 191 6.31 27.41 2.76
CA ASN A 191 6.92 28.73 2.61
C ASN A 191 6.35 29.51 1.43
N THR A 192 5.79 28.80 0.45
CA THR A 192 5.22 29.39 -0.77
C THR A 192 3.83 28.80 -1.06
N VAL A 193 3.05 29.47 -1.90
CA VAL A 193 1.78 28.92 -2.40
C VAL A 193 2.02 27.62 -3.20
N ALA A 194 3.14 27.54 -3.91
CA ALA A 194 3.52 26.34 -4.63
C ALA A 194 3.76 25.14 -3.69
N ASP A 195 4.40 25.38 -2.52
CA ASP A 195 4.58 24.34 -1.49
C ASP A 195 3.22 23.90 -0.93
N LEU A 196 2.34 24.85 -0.67
CA LEU A 196 0.99 24.59 -0.19
C LEU A 196 0.19 23.71 -1.17
N LEU A 197 0.27 24.02 -2.47
CA LEU A 197 -0.39 23.23 -3.51
C LEU A 197 0.19 21.82 -3.60
N LYS A 198 1.52 21.66 -3.52
CA LYS A 198 2.16 20.35 -3.49
C LYS A 198 1.67 19.50 -2.30
N ILE A 199 1.59 20.09 -1.10
CA ILE A 199 1.08 19.40 0.08
C ILE A 199 -0.38 19.00 -0.12
N ALA A 200 -1.24 19.93 -0.56
CA ALA A 200 -2.66 19.67 -0.74
C ALA A 200 -2.96 18.62 -1.82
N LEU A 201 -2.15 18.58 -2.89
CA LEU A 201 -2.29 17.63 -4.01
C LEU A 201 -1.53 16.32 -3.79
N GLY A 202 -0.88 16.12 -2.64
CA GLY A 202 -0.13 14.89 -2.33
C GLY A 202 1.22 14.76 -3.06
N GLN A 203 1.78 15.85 -3.58
CA GLN A 203 3.06 15.87 -4.29
C GLN A 203 4.24 16.22 -3.36
N VAL A 204 4.13 15.90 -2.08
CA VAL A 204 5.18 16.22 -1.10
C VAL A 204 6.28 15.18 -1.16
N THR A 205 7.45 15.55 -1.63
CA THR A 205 8.69 14.87 -1.25
C THR A 205 9.02 15.31 0.18
N ALA A 206 8.99 14.40 1.13
CA ALA A 206 9.49 14.66 2.48
C ALA A 206 10.92 15.18 2.37
N LYS A 207 11.16 16.44 2.78
CA LYS A 207 12.52 16.86 3.08
C LYS A 207 12.96 16.09 4.32
N ALA A 208 13.96 15.21 4.11
CA ALA A 208 14.74 14.59 5.18
C ALA A 208 15.34 15.65 6.10
#